data_10ae467541172ea997220523a1762deb
#
_entry.id   10ae467541172ea997220523a1762deb
#
_cell.length_a   1.000
_cell.length_b   1.000
_cell.length_c   1.000
_cell.angle_alpha   90.00
_cell.angle_beta   90.00
_cell.angle_gamma   90.00
#
_symmetry.space_group_name_H-M   'P 1'
#
loop_
_entity.id
_entity.type
_entity.pdbx_description
1 polymer ?
#
loop_
_entity_poly.entity_id
_entity_poly.type
_entity_poly.pdbx_seq_one_letter_code
_entity_poly.pdbx_strand_id
1 'polypeptide(L)'
;MTPWEKLRAARETLDKSRDIFRDFARDLYFPALRLSRWQRMRCTPVLFLVEFLVYRVDAVAEHTRDVELGADGNQDYQKLVRYKHRFAALLRRLGAYDDAVGHLLDQGERYVRLENRVTTCGTADHADVMRLVELRSSDLRLLHAMIYPLLGRPVDQRLLDVLWPVEVLADIGNDLAHYEQDVRTGNFNTYDALVRLYGPDAPQRLRDETARYERLFRERLDRFPDGQRAHLARLGLRRYRTRIDRIPQPVQSDGSEPSATKGSA
;
A
#
# COMPACT_ATOMS: atom_id res chain seq x y z
N MET A 1 -6.54 13.98 22.42
CA MET A 1 -5.37 13.09 22.62
C MET A 1 -4.47 13.55 23.74
N THR A 2 -4.25 12.71 24.74
CA THR A 2 -3.30 12.92 25.82
C THR A 2 -1.85 12.87 25.31
N PRO A 3 -0.86 13.40 26.05
CA PRO A 3 0.56 13.26 25.69
C PRO A 3 1.02 11.79 25.50
N TRP A 4 0.46 10.88 26.30
CA TRP A 4 0.73 9.44 26.22
C TRP A 4 0.17 8.78 24.95
N GLU A 5 -1.03 9.14 24.53
CA GLU A 5 -1.63 8.67 23.28
C GLU A 5 -0.84 9.16 22.06
N LYS A 6 -0.35 10.42 22.08
CA LYS A 6 0.53 10.95 21.03
C LYS A 6 1.86 10.19 20.94
N LEU A 7 2.44 9.87 22.10
CA LEU A 7 3.70 9.14 22.16
C LEU A 7 3.53 7.69 21.65
N ARG A 8 2.44 7.04 22.03
CA ARG A 8 2.09 5.69 21.58
C ARG A 8 1.88 5.65 20.05
N ALA A 9 1.07 6.56 19.51
CA ALA A 9 0.83 6.67 18.07
C ALA A 9 2.14 6.94 17.28
N ALA A 10 3.00 7.82 17.81
CA ALA A 10 4.31 8.07 17.19
C ALA A 10 5.23 6.84 17.20
N ARG A 11 5.19 6.03 18.26
CA ARG A 11 5.95 4.79 18.36
C ARG A 11 5.42 3.73 17.37
N GLU A 12 4.12 3.55 17.30
CA GLU A 12 3.48 2.63 16.35
C GLU A 12 3.81 3.01 14.90
N THR A 13 3.76 4.31 14.57
CA THR A 13 4.19 4.83 13.27
C THR A 13 5.66 4.51 12.97
N LEU A 14 6.54 4.70 13.97
CA LEU A 14 7.97 4.44 13.82
C LEU A 14 8.25 2.94 13.60
N ASP A 15 7.60 2.06 14.36
CA ASP A 15 7.76 0.61 14.24
C ASP A 15 7.27 0.13 12.87
N LYS A 16 6.11 0.60 12.40
CA LYS A 16 5.56 0.31 11.06
C LYS A 16 6.51 0.77 9.96
N SER A 17 6.99 2.02 10.03
CA SER A 17 7.94 2.57 9.05
C SER A 17 9.26 1.78 9.02
N ARG A 18 9.75 1.33 10.18
CA ARG A 18 10.95 0.50 10.27
C ARG A 18 10.77 -0.85 9.62
N ASP A 19 9.61 -1.48 9.81
CA ASP A 19 9.32 -2.79 9.24
C ASP A 19 9.17 -2.71 7.73
N ILE A 20 8.45 -1.73 7.19
CA ILE A 20 8.34 -1.49 5.75
C ILE A 20 9.71 -1.16 5.13
N PHE A 21 10.47 -0.24 5.74
CA PHE A 21 11.81 0.07 5.27
C PHE A 21 12.72 -1.18 5.22
N ARG A 22 12.69 -2.01 6.28
CA ARG A 22 13.45 -3.27 6.34
C ARG A 22 13.03 -4.19 5.21
N ASP A 23 11.73 -4.41 5.08
CA ASP A 23 11.15 -5.41 4.22
C ASP A 23 11.28 -5.05 2.74
N PHE A 24 11.14 -3.78 2.39
CA PHE A 24 11.18 -3.33 0.99
C PHE A 24 12.50 -2.65 0.63
N ALA A 25 12.91 -1.59 1.30
CA ALA A 25 14.13 -0.89 0.90
C ALA A 25 15.36 -1.77 1.11
N ARG A 26 15.55 -2.33 2.34
CA ARG A 26 16.75 -3.08 2.69
C ARG A 26 16.79 -4.47 2.06
N ASP A 27 15.68 -5.22 2.11
CA ASP A 27 15.66 -6.65 1.78
C ASP A 27 15.17 -6.94 0.35
N LEU A 28 14.53 -5.98 -0.35
CA LEU A 28 14.09 -6.11 -1.73
C LEU A 28 14.84 -5.15 -2.67
N TYR A 29 14.71 -3.82 -2.48
CA TYR A 29 15.19 -2.85 -3.48
C TYR A 29 16.72 -2.71 -3.50
N PHE A 30 17.36 -2.61 -2.34
CA PHE A 30 18.84 -2.52 -2.31
C PHE A 30 19.53 -3.75 -2.92
N PRO A 31 19.09 -5.00 -2.65
CA PRO A 31 19.61 -6.16 -3.35
C PRO A 31 19.27 -6.20 -4.83
N ALA A 32 18.04 -5.85 -5.23
CA ALA A 32 17.61 -5.84 -6.64
C ALA A 32 18.45 -4.87 -7.47
N LEU A 33 18.75 -3.68 -6.92
CA LEU A 33 19.61 -2.66 -7.50
C LEU A 33 21.11 -2.93 -7.32
N ARG A 34 21.49 -4.00 -6.59
CA ARG A 34 22.88 -4.34 -6.25
C ARG A 34 23.67 -3.17 -5.65
N LEU A 35 23.02 -2.43 -4.74
CA LEU A 35 23.65 -1.25 -4.12
C LEU A 35 24.84 -1.62 -3.25
N SER A 36 25.94 -0.86 -3.38
CA SER A 36 27.08 -0.91 -2.48
C SER A 36 26.70 -0.41 -1.07
N ARG A 37 27.54 -0.71 -0.06
CA ARG A 37 27.32 -0.25 1.33
C ARG A 37 27.19 1.27 1.42
N TRP A 38 28.00 2.03 0.70
CA TRP A 38 27.97 3.48 0.68
C TRP A 38 26.68 4.03 0.04
N GLN A 39 26.20 3.43 -1.05
CA GLN A 39 24.95 3.80 -1.67
C GLN A 39 23.76 3.55 -0.74
N ARG A 40 23.75 2.40 -0.05
CA ARG A 40 22.72 2.10 0.97
C ARG A 40 22.74 3.13 2.10
N MET A 41 23.92 3.44 2.64
CA MET A 41 24.07 4.45 3.70
C MET A 41 23.57 5.83 3.25
N ARG A 42 23.81 6.22 2.01
CA ARG A 42 23.34 7.50 1.44
C ARG A 42 21.81 7.54 1.31
N CYS A 43 21.17 6.44 0.87
CA CYS A 43 19.73 6.41 0.66
C CYS A 43 18.94 6.22 1.97
N THR A 44 19.44 5.44 2.91
CA THR A 44 18.74 5.02 4.14
C THR A 44 18.08 6.17 4.90
N PRO A 45 18.77 7.28 5.24
CA PRO A 45 18.16 8.33 6.05
C PRO A 45 16.96 9.00 5.36
N VAL A 46 17.08 9.22 4.04
CA VAL A 46 16.01 9.89 3.28
C VAL A 46 14.81 8.98 3.10
N LEU A 47 15.03 7.71 2.71
CA LEU A 47 13.95 6.75 2.53
C LEU A 47 13.21 6.49 3.84
N PHE A 48 13.93 6.35 4.95
CA PHE A 48 13.33 6.15 6.27
C PHE A 48 12.52 7.38 6.72
N LEU A 49 13.04 8.59 6.51
CA LEU A 49 12.33 9.83 6.82
C LEU A 49 11.03 9.94 6.01
N VAL A 50 11.09 9.62 4.72
CA VAL A 50 9.92 9.69 3.83
C VAL A 50 8.87 8.69 4.26
N GLU A 51 9.25 7.46 4.53
CA GLU A 51 8.36 6.42 5.01
C GLU A 51 7.67 6.82 6.32
N PHE A 52 8.44 7.36 7.26
CA PHE A 52 7.89 7.87 8.51
C PHE A 52 6.87 9.00 8.28
N LEU A 53 7.14 9.91 7.32
CA LEU A 53 6.22 11.01 7.00
C LEU A 53 4.94 10.52 6.32
N VAL A 54 5.02 9.53 5.43
CA VAL A 54 3.85 8.91 4.77
C VAL A 54 2.91 8.33 5.82
N TYR A 55 3.41 7.45 6.70
CA TYR A 55 2.57 6.84 7.74
C TYR A 55 2.08 7.84 8.80
N ARG A 56 2.81 8.91 9.03
CA ARG A 56 2.34 9.94 9.93
C ARG A 56 1.17 10.74 9.36
N VAL A 57 1.16 10.95 8.03
CA VAL A 57 0.02 11.61 7.35
C VAL A 57 -1.19 10.70 7.36
N ASP A 58 -1.02 9.40 7.09
CA ASP A 58 -2.10 8.41 7.15
C ASP A 58 -2.73 8.34 8.55
N ALA A 59 -1.92 8.24 9.60
CA ALA A 59 -2.41 8.21 10.98
C ALA A 59 -3.20 9.47 11.38
N VAL A 60 -2.82 10.64 10.85
CA VAL A 60 -3.57 11.89 11.04
C VAL A 60 -4.86 11.87 10.22
N ALA A 61 -4.86 11.34 8.99
CA ALA A 61 -6.03 11.24 8.14
C ALA A 61 -7.07 10.27 8.70
N GLU A 62 -6.65 9.10 9.20
CA GLU A 62 -7.52 8.14 9.89
C GLU A 62 -8.20 8.76 11.11
N HIS A 63 -7.45 9.50 11.94
CA HIS A 63 -7.99 10.14 13.13
C HIS A 63 -8.98 11.29 12.80
N THR A 64 -8.81 11.93 11.65
CA THR A 64 -9.73 13.00 11.19
C THR A 64 -11.01 12.41 10.60
N ARG A 65 -10.97 11.21 9.99
CA ARG A 65 -12.18 10.48 9.53
C ARG A 65 -13.13 10.14 10.66
N ASP A 66 -12.60 9.76 11.83
CA ASP A 66 -13.42 9.46 13.02
C ASP A 66 -14.14 10.70 13.61
N VAL A 67 -13.66 11.90 13.30
CA VAL A 67 -14.17 13.16 13.88
C VAL A 67 -15.06 13.94 12.90
N GLU A 68 -14.86 13.81 11.59
CA GLU A 68 -15.52 14.61 10.55
C GLU A 68 -16.21 13.77 9.47
N LEU A 69 -17.18 12.94 9.82
CA LEU A 69 -18.16 12.38 8.86
C LEU A 69 -19.20 13.44 8.44
N GLY A 70 -18.74 14.63 8.06
CA GLY A 70 -19.56 15.80 7.73
C GLY A 70 -19.11 16.53 6.46
N ALA A 71 -19.75 16.22 5.35
CA ALA A 71 -20.28 17.16 4.34
C ALA A 71 -19.37 18.00 3.43
N ASP A 72 -18.01 17.96 3.46
CA ASP A 72 -17.25 18.87 2.57
C ASP A 72 -16.06 18.17 1.86
N GLY A 73 -16.37 17.21 0.98
CA GLY A 73 -15.39 16.47 0.17
C GLY A 73 -14.44 17.35 -0.67
N ASN A 74 -14.76 18.62 -0.86
CA ASN A 74 -13.93 19.58 -1.60
C ASN A 74 -12.79 20.16 -0.73
N GLN A 75 -13.00 20.36 0.57
CA GLN A 75 -11.95 20.89 1.47
C GLN A 75 -10.87 19.82 1.73
N ASP A 76 -11.25 18.58 1.89
CA ASP A 76 -10.30 17.48 2.15
C ASP A 76 -9.45 17.19 0.91
N TYR A 77 -10.05 17.28 -0.28
CA TYR A 77 -9.31 17.20 -1.52
C TYR A 77 -8.25 18.31 -1.66
N GLN A 78 -8.59 19.55 -1.34
CA GLN A 78 -7.63 20.66 -1.40
C GLN A 78 -6.52 20.52 -0.33
N LYS A 79 -6.81 19.94 0.83
CA LYS A 79 -5.79 19.59 1.84
C LYS A 79 -4.82 18.55 1.26
N LEU A 80 -5.33 17.47 0.67
CA LEU A 80 -4.52 16.41 0.05
C LEU A 80 -3.59 16.98 -1.04
N VAL A 81 -4.10 17.79 -1.95
CA VAL A 81 -3.30 18.44 -3.01
C VAL A 81 -2.19 19.31 -2.40
N ARG A 82 -2.51 20.09 -1.36
CA ARG A 82 -1.50 20.91 -0.66
C ARG A 82 -0.43 20.05 0.03
N TYR A 83 -0.82 18.93 0.64
CA TYR A 83 0.15 17.98 1.21
C TYR A 83 1.05 17.40 0.15
N LYS A 84 0.50 16.93 -0.98
CA LYS A 84 1.29 16.43 -2.12
C LYS A 84 2.31 17.46 -2.60
N HIS A 85 1.90 18.71 -2.79
CA HIS A 85 2.83 19.77 -3.23
C HIS A 85 3.96 20.04 -2.23
N ARG A 86 3.64 20.09 -0.92
CA ARG A 86 4.64 20.27 0.15
C ARG A 86 5.60 19.07 0.20
N PHE A 87 5.06 17.87 0.07
CA PHE A 87 5.84 16.65 0.06
C PHE A 87 6.77 16.58 -1.16
N ALA A 88 6.28 16.88 -2.35
CA ALA A 88 7.10 16.99 -3.57
C ALA A 88 8.20 18.05 -3.43
N ALA A 89 7.91 19.20 -2.80
CA ALA A 89 8.92 20.24 -2.53
C ALA A 89 9.99 19.74 -1.54
N LEU A 90 9.61 18.98 -0.51
CA LEU A 90 10.55 18.32 0.41
C LEU A 90 11.44 17.33 -0.35
N LEU A 91 10.86 16.44 -1.16
CA LEU A 91 11.62 15.45 -1.94
C LEU A 91 12.61 16.11 -2.89
N ARG A 92 12.25 17.22 -3.54
CA ARG A 92 13.19 18.02 -4.37
C ARG A 92 14.36 18.55 -3.55
N ARG A 93 14.11 19.10 -2.34
CA ARG A 93 15.17 19.57 -1.44
C ARG A 93 16.10 18.46 -0.97
N LEU A 94 15.57 17.24 -0.80
CA LEU A 94 16.35 16.07 -0.42
C LEU A 94 17.08 15.41 -1.60
N GLY A 95 16.89 15.89 -2.84
CA GLY A 95 17.43 15.26 -4.04
C GLY A 95 16.82 13.91 -4.37
N ALA A 96 15.59 13.66 -3.90
CA ALA A 96 14.86 12.40 -4.03
C ALA A 96 13.67 12.50 -5.00
N TYR A 97 13.66 13.48 -5.90
CA TYR A 97 12.54 13.75 -6.80
C TYR A 97 12.99 13.78 -8.26
N ASP A 98 12.24 13.06 -9.09
CA ASP A 98 12.23 13.15 -10.55
C ASP A 98 10.80 12.97 -11.08
N ASP A 99 10.62 12.86 -12.40
CA ASP A 99 9.30 12.70 -13.02
C ASP A 99 8.63 11.37 -12.63
N ALA A 100 9.39 10.28 -12.45
CA ALA A 100 8.85 9.00 -12.02
C ALA A 100 8.30 9.07 -10.59
N VAL A 101 9.01 9.74 -9.69
CA VAL A 101 8.55 10.04 -8.33
C VAL A 101 7.29 10.90 -8.36
N GLY A 102 7.26 11.94 -9.21
CA GLY A 102 6.08 12.79 -9.40
C GLY A 102 4.86 12.00 -9.85
N HIS A 103 5.02 11.08 -10.79
CA HIS A 103 3.95 10.20 -11.26
C HIS A 103 3.42 9.26 -10.16
N LEU A 104 4.28 8.76 -9.28
CA LEU A 104 3.87 7.91 -8.16
C LEU A 104 3.10 8.70 -7.09
N LEU A 105 3.45 9.96 -6.84
CA LEU A 105 2.66 10.85 -5.99
C LEU A 105 1.26 11.12 -6.57
N ASP A 106 1.13 11.19 -7.90
CA ASP A 106 -0.17 11.29 -8.55
C ASP A 106 -0.98 9.99 -8.43
N GLN A 107 -0.33 8.83 -8.43
CA GLN A 107 -1.00 7.55 -8.16
C GLN A 107 -1.50 7.47 -6.72
N GLY A 108 -0.71 7.92 -5.73
CA GLY A 108 -1.15 8.02 -4.33
C GLY A 108 -2.37 8.93 -4.16
N GLU A 109 -2.41 10.09 -4.86
CA GLU A 109 -3.61 10.93 -4.86
C GLU A 109 -4.84 10.21 -5.44
N ARG A 110 -4.66 9.46 -6.54
CA ARG A 110 -5.74 8.66 -7.14
C ARG A 110 -6.21 7.54 -6.20
N TYR A 111 -5.29 6.93 -5.45
CA TYR A 111 -5.62 5.95 -4.42
C TYR A 111 -6.59 6.54 -3.39
N VAL A 112 -6.23 7.67 -2.76
CA VAL A 112 -7.06 8.29 -1.72
C VAL A 112 -8.44 8.68 -2.26
N ARG A 113 -8.53 9.19 -3.49
CA ARG A 113 -9.82 9.51 -4.14
C ARG A 113 -10.68 8.28 -4.35
N LEU A 114 -10.08 7.20 -4.85
CA LEU A 114 -10.82 5.96 -5.13
C LEU A 114 -11.26 5.29 -3.84
N GLU A 115 -10.40 5.23 -2.83
CA GLU A 115 -10.70 4.69 -1.51
C GLU A 115 -11.87 5.42 -0.87
N ASN A 116 -11.84 6.77 -0.85
CA ASN A 116 -12.95 7.57 -0.33
C ASN A 116 -14.26 7.29 -1.07
N ARG A 117 -14.24 7.18 -2.41
CA ARG A 117 -15.42 6.83 -3.19
C ARG A 117 -15.98 5.46 -2.82
N VAL A 118 -15.12 4.45 -2.74
CA VAL A 118 -15.50 3.07 -2.44
C VAL A 118 -16.06 2.93 -1.03
N THR A 119 -15.44 3.58 -0.05
CA THR A 119 -15.88 3.51 1.35
C THR A 119 -17.14 4.32 1.61
N THR A 120 -17.34 5.45 0.92
CA THR A 120 -18.50 6.33 1.13
C THR A 120 -19.73 5.89 0.34
N CYS A 121 -19.55 5.47 -0.94
CA CYS A 121 -20.68 5.13 -1.81
C CYS A 121 -21.14 3.68 -1.69
N GLY A 122 -20.34 2.80 -1.07
CA GLY A 122 -20.67 1.39 -0.85
C GLY A 122 -20.83 0.52 -2.13
N THR A 123 -20.58 1.10 -3.30
CA THR A 123 -20.74 0.44 -4.61
C THR A 123 -19.38 0.32 -5.30
N ALA A 124 -18.53 -0.58 -4.81
CA ALA A 124 -17.31 -0.96 -5.52
C ALA A 124 -17.61 -2.18 -6.39
N ASP A 125 -17.09 -2.21 -7.61
CA ASP A 125 -17.01 -3.42 -8.40
C ASP A 125 -15.63 -4.09 -8.23
N HIS A 126 -15.46 -5.28 -8.83
CA HIS A 126 -14.19 -6.01 -8.78
C HIS A 126 -13.01 -5.19 -9.34
N ALA A 127 -13.24 -4.43 -10.41
CA ALA A 127 -12.20 -3.63 -11.04
C ALA A 127 -11.77 -2.47 -10.12
N ASP A 128 -12.70 -1.83 -9.42
CA ASP A 128 -12.42 -0.79 -8.43
C ASP A 128 -11.58 -1.35 -7.27
N VAL A 129 -11.94 -2.53 -6.73
CA VAL A 129 -11.18 -3.19 -5.65
C VAL A 129 -9.75 -3.48 -6.10
N MET A 130 -9.57 -4.11 -7.25
CA MET A 130 -8.23 -4.43 -7.76
C MET A 130 -7.44 -3.18 -8.13
N ARG A 131 -8.12 -2.13 -8.62
CA ARG A 131 -7.47 -0.84 -8.88
C ARG A 131 -6.99 -0.16 -7.60
N LEU A 132 -7.73 -0.29 -6.50
CA LEU A 132 -7.27 0.20 -5.18
C LEU A 132 -5.98 -0.49 -4.74
N VAL A 133 -5.90 -1.81 -4.84
CA VAL A 133 -4.69 -2.58 -4.52
C VAL A 133 -3.49 -2.11 -5.36
N GLU A 134 -3.70 -1.94 -6.66
CA GLU A 134 -2.67 -1.48 -7.59
C GLU A 134 -2.16 -0.06 -7.28
N LEU A 135 -3.06 0.83 -6.88
CA LEU A 135 -2.73 2.21 -6.53
C LEU A 135 -2.09 2.32 -5.15
N ARG A 136 -2.53 1.50 -4.18
CA ARG A 136 -2.00 1.47 -2.81
C ARG A 136 -0.52 1.14 -2.81
N SER A 137 -0.08 0.19 -3.61
CA SER A 137 1.34 -0.16 -3.73
C SER A 137 2.23 0.97 -4.29
N SER A 138 1.66 2.15 -4.61
CA SER A 138 2.42 3.31 -5.08
C SER A 138 3.35 3.90 -4.01
N ASP A 139 3.05 3.75 -2.72
CA ASP A 139 3.91 4.15 -1.61
C ASP A 139 5.20 3.32 -1.57
N LEU A 140 5.08 1.99 -1.73
CA LEU A 140 6.23 1.09 -1.82
C LEU A 140 7.09 1.39 -3.05
N ARG A 141 6.44 1.61 -4.21
CA ARG A 141 7.13 2.01 -5.44
C ARG A 141 7.80 3.37 -5.32
N LEU A 142 7.23 4.29 -4.54
CA LEU A 142 7.83 5.58 -4.26
C LEU A 142 9.21 5.41 -3.61
N LEU A 143 9.34 4.54 -2.61
CA LEU A 143 10.63 4.23 -2.00
C LEU A 143 11.63 3.68 -3.02
N HIS A 144 11.19 2.79 -3.92
CA HIS A 144 12.03 2.25 -4.98
C HIS A 144 12.49 3.35 -5.95
N ALA A 145 11.55 4.16 -6.46
CA ALA A 145 11.84 5.21 -7.43
C ALA A 145 12.78 6.28 -6.89
N MET A 146 12.64 6.67 -5.62
CA MET A 146 13.48 7.68 -4.98
C MET A 146 14.98 7.30 -4.90
N ILE A 147 15.31 6.01 -4.93
CA ILE A 147 16.71 5.56 -4.91
C ILE A 147 17.48 6.10 -6.12
N TYR A 148 16.84 6.23 -7.27
CA TYR A 148 17.49 6.67 -8.50
C TYR A 148 17.97 8.12 -8.43
N PRO A 149 17.11 9.13 -8.19
CA PRO A 149 17.58 10.51 -8.06
C PRO A 149 18.54 10.70 -6.88
N LEU A 150 18.36 9.99 -5.73
CA LEU A 150 19.31 10.03 -4.62
C LEU A 150 20.71 9.58 -5.02
N LEU A 151 20.84 8.69 -5.98
CA LEU A 151 22.11 8.22 -6.53
C LEU A 151 22.57 8.96 -7.79
N GLY A 152 21.78 9.92 -8.28
CA GLY A 152 22.05 10.63 -9.53
C GLY A 152 21.98 9.70 -10.76
N ARG A 153 21.07 8.71 -10.76
CA ARG A 153 20.92 7.72 -11.83
C ARG A 153 19.57 7.89 -12.52
N PRO A 154 19.49 7.59 -13.83
CA PRO A 154 18.20 7.48 -14.50
C PRO A 154 17.41 6.29 -13.95
N VAL A 155 16.09 6.40 -13.96
CA VAL A 155 15.18 5.33 -13.52
C VAL A 155 15.30 4.12 -14.45
N ASP A 156 15.47 2.94 -13.86
CA ASP A 156 15.31 1.66 -14.57
C ASP A 156 13.85 1.23 -14.52
N GLN A 157 13.09 1.64 -15.54
CA GLN A 157 11.66 1.33 -15.62
C GLN A 157 11.38 -0.18 -15.65
N ARG A 158 12.27 -0.99 -16.27
CA ARG A 158 12.10 -2.44 -16.32
C ARG A 158 12.18 -3.04 -14.92
N LEU A 159 13.05 -2.50 -14.06
CA LEU A 159 13.19 -2.98 -12.68
C LEU A 159 12.00 -2.53 -11.80
N LEU A 160 11.49 -1.31 -11.98
CA LEU A 160 10.23 -0.89 -11.36
C LEU A 160 9.07 -1.79 -11.80
N ASP A 161 8.98 -2.07 -13.08
CA ASP A 161 7.88 -2.88 -13.64
C ASP A 161 7.90 -4.32 -13.14
N VAL A 162 9.07 -4.97 -13.06
CA VAL A 162 9.16 -6.36 -12.61
C VAL A 162 8.83 -6.52 -11.13
N LEU A 163 9.16 -5.54 -10.29
CA LEU A 163 8.88 -5.61 -8.85
C LEU A 163 7.44 -5.18 -8.49
N TRP A 164 6.76 -4.44 -9.35
CA TRP A 164 5.38 -4.02 -9.08
C TRP A 164 4.41 -5.17 -8.71
N PRO A 165 4.35 -6.32 -9.43
CA PRO A 165 3.48 -7.42 -8.99
C PRO A 165 3.85 -7.97 -7.62
N VAL A 166 5.14 -7.92 -7.24
CA VAL A 166 5.61 -8.33 -5.90
C VAL A 166 5.10 -7.39 -4.82
N GLU A 167 5.09 -6.09 -5.09
CA GLU A 167 4.56 -5.05 -4.20
C GLU A 167 3.06 -5.24 -3.97
N VAL A 168 2.29 -5.43 -5.05
CA VAL A 168 0.84 -5.72 -5.00
C VAL A 168 0.56 -7.00 -4.20
N LEU A 169 1.28 -8.09 -4.45
CA LEU A 169 1.13 -9.34 -3.71
C LEU A 169 1.51 -9.21 -2.23
N ALA A 170 2.47 -8.36 -1.91
CA ALA A 170 2.85 -8.09 -0.53
C ALA A 170 1.77 -7.30 0.20
N ASP A 171 1.11 -6.33 -0.45
CA ASP A 171 -0.03 -5.59 0.09
C ASP A 171 -1.23 -6.50 0.32
N ILE A 172 -1.57 -7.36 -0.64
CA ILE A 172 -2.60 -8.40 -0.45
C ILE A 172 -2.26 -9.29 0.76
N GLY A 173 -1.01 -9.71 0.87
CA GLY A 173 -0.56 -10.51 2.01
C GLY A 173 -0.63 -9.78 3.35
N ASN A 174 -0.43 -8.46 3.35
CA ASN A 174 -0.63 -7.62 4.53
C ASN A 174 -2.12 -7.54 4.92
N ASP A 175 -3.00 -7.34 3.94
CA ASP A 175 -4.46 -7.34 4.16
C ASP A 175 -4.94 -8.67 4.73
N LEU A 176 -4.45 -9.80 4.22
CA LEU A 176 -4.77 -11.12 4.78
C LEU A 176 -4.32 -11.28 6.23
N ALA A 177 -3.14 -10.75 6.57
CA ALA A 177 -2.60 -10.83 7.94
C ALA A 177 -3.40 -9.99 8.94
N HIS A 178 -4.06 -8.92 8.49
CA HIS A 178 -4.82 -7.99 9.32
C HIS A 178 -6.34 -8.08 9.12
N TYR A 179 -6.83 -9.04 8.34
CA TYR A 179 -8.22 -9.14 7.89
C TYR A 179 -9.25 -8.98 9.05
N GLU A 180 -9.14 -9.77 10.10
CA GLU A 180 -10.09 -9.71 11.23
C GLU A 180 -10.04 -8.36 11.97
N GLN A 181 -8.85 -7.76 12.06
CA GLN A 181 -8.68 -6.46 12.68
C GLN A 181 -9.30 -5.36 11.84
N ASP A 182 -9.03 -5.34 10.52
CA ASP A 182 -9.51 -4.32 9.59
C ASP A 182 -11.04 -4.36 9.50
N VAL A 183 -11.64 -5.56 9.44
CA VAL A 183 -13.11 -5.73 9.48
C VAL A 183 -13.70 -5.12 10.75
N ARG A 184 -13.07 -5.35 11.92
CA ARG A 184 -13.55 -4.81 13.20
C ARG A 184 -13.43 -3.29 13.30
N THR A 185 -12.39 -2.72 12.72
CA THR A 185 -12.13 -1.27 12.78
C THR A 185 -12.74 -0.51 11.61
N GLY A 186 -13.35 -1.20 10.63
CA GLY A 186 -13.92 -0.58 9.44
C GLY A 186 -12.88 -0.04 8.46
N ASN A 187 -11.62 -0.47 8.57
CA ASN A 187 -10.57 -0.11 7.64
C ASN A 187 -10.76 -0.84 6.30
N PHE A 188 -10.34 -0.20 5.21
CA PHE A 188 -10.34 -0.87 3.91
C PHE A 188 -9.40 -2.08 3.93
N ASN A 189 -9.94 -3.22 3.49
CA ASN A 189 -9.19 -4.45 3.32
C ASN A 189 -9.62 -5.11 2.01
N THR A 190 -8.66 -5.47 1.17
CA THR A 190 -8.92 -6.04 -0.16
C THR A 190 -9.73 -7.33 -0.06
N TYR A 191 -9.39 -8.20 0.89
CA TYR A 191 -10.10 -9.46 1.04
C TYR A 191 -11.53 -9.26 1.56
N ASP A 192 -11.74 -8.34 2.50
CA ASP A 192 -13.08 -7.96 2.96
C ASP A 192 -13.94 -7.40 1.81
N ALA A 193 -13.37 -6.54 0.98
CA ALA A 193 -14.07 -6.02 -0.20
C ALA A 193 -14.48 -7.14 -1.18
N LEU A 194 -13.62 -8.13 -1.40
CA LEU A 194 -13.97 -9.31 -2.19
C LEU A 194 -15.02 -10.20 -1.51
N VAL A 195 -14.98 -10.33 -0.18
CA VAL A 195 -16.02 -11.06 0.59
C VAL A 195 -17.38 -10.38 0.43
N ARG A 196 -17.44 -9.07 0.50
CA ARG A 196 -18.68 -8.31 0.27
C ARG A 196 -19.22 -8.49 -1.14
N LEU A 197 -18.35 -8.61 -2.15
CA LEU A 197 -18.75 -8.79 -3.56
C LEU A 197 -19.16 -10.23 -3.89
N TYR A 198 -18.49 -11.21 -3.34
CA TYR A 198 -18.57 -12.61 -3.79
C TYR A 198 -18.96 -13.61 -2.71
N GLY A 199 -19.10 -13.17 -1.45
CA GLY A 199 -19.44 -14.04 -0.35
C GLY A 199 -18.50 -15.25 -0.23
N PRO A 200 -19.02 -16.48 -0.22
CA PRO A 200 -18.22 -17.71 -0.09
C PRO A 200 -17.20 -17.93 -1.21
N ASP A 201 -17.38 -17.30 -2.38
CA ASP A 201 -16.48 -17.44 -3.53
C ASP A 201 -15.25 -16.52 -3.44
N ALA A 202 -15.23 -15.59 -2.50
CA ALA A 202 -14.14 -14.62 -2.35
C ALA A 202 -12.74 -15.27 -2.20
N PRO A 203 -12.55 -16.36 -1.44
CA PRO A 203 -11.24 -17.02 -1.37
C PRO A 203 -10.74 -17.50 -2.73
N GLN A 204 -11.63 -18.00 -3.59
CA GLN A 204 -11.24 -18.42 -4.93
C GLN A 204 -10.90 -17.22 -5.83
N ARG A 205 -11.71 -16.16 -5.77
CA ARG A 205 -11.44 -14.92 -6.51
C ARG A 205 -10.08 -14.32 -6.14
N LEU A 206 -9.75 -14.29 -4.84
CA LEU A 206 -8.44 -13.82 -4.40
C LEU A 206 -7.30 -14.72 -4.89
N ARG A 207 -7.48 -16.06 -4.90
CA ARG A 207 -6.49 -16.98 -5.49
C ARG A 207 -6.26 -16.71 -6.99
N ASP A 208 -7.32 -16.43 -7.74
CA ASP A 208 -7.23 -16.13 -9.17
C ASP A 208 -6.45 -14.84 -9.41
N GLU A 209 -6.70 -13.79 -8.62
CA GLU A 209 -5.97 -12.53 -8.69
C GLU A 209 -4.50 -12.68 -8.27
N THR A 210 -4.21 -13.38 -7.17
CA THR A 210 -2.82 -13.64 -6.77
C THR A 210 -2.07 -14.42 -7.86
N ALA A 211 -2.70 -15.43 -8.47
CA ALA A 211 -2.13 -16.18 -9.59
C ALA A 211 -1.90 -15.28 -10.82
N ARG A 212 -2.76 -14.29 -11.07
CA ARG A 212 -2.59 -13.29 -12.14
C ARG A 212 -1.34 -12.46 -11.93
N TYR A 213 -1.12 -11.91 -10.73
CA TYR A 213 0.10 -11.13 -10.42
C TYR A 213 1.36 -11.98 -10.42
N GLU A 214 1.29 -13.24 -9.97
CA GLU A 214 2.42 -14.18 -10.08
C GLU A 214 2.80 -14.48 -11.53
N ARG A 215 1.82 -14.68 -12.42
CA ARG A 215 2.11 -14.84 -13.87
C ARG A 215 2.77 -13.58 -14.42
N LEU A 216 2.22 -12.41 -14.13
CA LEU A 216 2.76 -11.12 -14.57
C LEU A 216 4.21 -10.93 -14.10
N PHE A 217 4.51 -11.31 -12.85
CA PHE A 217 5.87 -11.27 -12.33
C PHE A 217 6.81 -12.17 -13.15
N ARG A 218 6.42 -13.41 -13.43
CA ARG A 218 7.22 -14.36 -14.23
C ARG A 218 7.45 -13.85 -15.66
N GLU A 219 6.41 -13.40 -16.34
CA GLU A 219 6.49 -12.83 -17.69
C GLU A 219 7.45 -11.63 -17.77
N ARG A 220 7.46 -10.80 -16.75
CA ARG A 220 8.39 -9.67 -16.68
C ARG A 220 9.82 -10.10 -16.34
N LEU A 221 10.00 -11.13 -15.53
CA LEU A 221 11.30 -11.73 -15.25
C LEU A 221 11.98 -12.28 -16.51
N ASP A 222 11.23 -12.81 -17.46
CA ASP A 222 11.76 -13.36 -18.71
C ASP A 222 12.46 -12.31 -19.58
N ARG A 223 12.25 -11.03 -19.30
CA ARG A 223 12.95 -9.91 -19.96
C ARG A 223 14.37 -9.66 -19.41
N PHE A 224 14.79 -10.39 -18.38
CA PHE A 224 16.09 -10.24 -17.74
C PHE A 224 17.03 -11.42 -18.09
N PRO A 225 18.36 -11.18 -18.15
CA PRO A 225 19.34 -12.26 -18.28
C PRO A 225 19.24 -13.28 -17.13
N ASP A 226 19.58 -14.54 -17.39
CA ASP A 226 19.37 -15.66 -16.46
C ASP A 226 19.86 -15.41 -15.03
N GLY A 227 21.08 -14.90 -14.86
CA GLY A 227 21.64 -14.63 -13.55
C GLY A 227 20.89 -13.52 -12.76
N GLN A 228 20.39 -12.51 -13.47
CA GLN A 228 19.58 -11.44 -12.87
C GLN A 228 18.15 -11.92 -12.62
N ARG A 229 17.57 -12.67 -13.56
CA ARG A 229 16.26 -13.31 -13.45
C ARG A 229 16.16 -14.17 -12.20
N ALA A 230 17.10 -15.10 -12.00
CA ALA A 230 17.13 -15.98 -10.84
C ALA A 230 17.28 -15.19 -9.50
N HIS A 231 18.06 -14.10 -9.53
CA HIS A 231 18.21 -13.23 -8.36
C HIS A 231 16.91 -12.50 -8.02
N LEU A 232 16.28 -11.85 -8.99
CA LEU A 232 15.02 -11.13 -8.81
C LEU A 232 13.86 -12.07 -8.42
N ALA A 233 13.78 -13.26 -9.04
CA ALA A 233 12.79 -14.28 -8.69
C ALA A 233 12.89 -14.66 -7.21
N ARG A 234 14.09 -14.93 -6.71
CA ARG A 234 14.31 -15.28 -5.29
C ARG A 234 13.93 -14.15 -4.34
N LEU A 235 14.27 -12.90 -4.67
CA LEU A 235 13.91 -11.74 -3.87
C LEU A 235 12.39 -11.54 -3.81
N GLY A 236 11.72 -11.59 -4.96
CA GLY A 236 10.28 -11.43 -5.05
C GLY A 236 9.52 -12.53 -4.30
N LEU A 237 9.82 -13.81 -4.59
CA LEU A 237 9.18 -14.94 -3.92
C LEU A 237 9.32 -14.87 -2.39
N ARG A 238 10.50 -14.54 -1.89
CA ARG A 238 10.75 -14.38 -0.46
C ARG A 238 9.85 -13.29 0.15
N ARG A 239 9.49 -12.25 -0.63
CA ARG A 239 8.75 -11.09 -0.12
C ARG A 239 7.27 -11.40 0.17
N TYR A 240 6.59 -12.14 -0.71
CA TYR A 240 5.14 -12.30 -0.60
C TYR A 240 4.65 -13.71 -0.31
N ARG A 241 5.39 -14.77 -0.71
CA ARG A 241 4.85 -16.13 -0.80
C ARG A 241 4.25 -16.65 0.50
N THR A 242 4.94 -16.47 1.61
CA THR A 242 4.48 -16.98 2.92
C THR A 242 3.23 -16.28 3.44
N ARG A 243 2.87 -15.12 2.90
CA ARG A 243 1.74 -14.32 3.36
C ARG A 243 0.46 -14.62 2.61
N ILE A 244 0.55 -15.00 1.33
CA ILE A 244 -0.62 -15.28 0.48
C ILE A 244 -1.06 -16.75 0.50
N ASP A 245 -0.26 -17.66 1.05
CA ASP A 245 -0.56 -19.09 1.07
C ASP A 245 -1.73 -19.45 2.03
N ARG A 246 -2.10 -18.55 2.94
CA ARG A 246 -3.17 -18.75 3.93
C ARG A 246 -4.25 -17.68 3.77
N ILE A 247 -5.29 -18.02 3.02
CA ILE A 247 -6.48 -17.17 2.92
C ILE A 247 -7.43 -17.57 4.05
N PRO A 248 -7.78 -16.65 4.98
CA PRO A 248 -8.70 -16.94 6.06
C PRO A 248 -10.11 -17.21 5.52
N GLN A 249 -10.94 -17.89 6.34
CA GLN A 249 -12.36 -17.99 6.02
C GLN A 249 -13.01 -16.61 6.16
N PRO A 250 -14.02 -16.28 5.32
CA PRO A 250 -14.79 -15.07 5.48
C PRO A 250 -15.37 -14.96 6.89
N VAL A 251 -15.20 -13.82 7.55
CA VAL A 251 -15.89 -13.54 8.80
C VAL A 251 -17.39 -13.44 8.48
N GLN A 252 -18.20 -14.29 9.08
CA GLN A 252 -19.64 -14.15 8.97
C GLN A 252 -20.03 -12.86 9.72
N SER A 253 -20.53 -11.88 8.99
CA SER A 253 -21.23 -10.76 9.61
C SER A 253 -22.47 -11.36 10.29
N ASP A 254 -22.50 -11.35 11.63
CA ASP A 254 -23.74 -11.64 12.35
C ASP A 254 -24.81 -10.72 11.80
N GLY A 255 -25.70 -11.29 10.99
CA GLY A 255 -26.87 -10.63 10.47
C GLY A 255 -27.81 -10.28 11.61
N SER A 256 -27.53 -9.18 12.30
CA SER A 256 -28.55 -8.50 13.09
C SER A 256 -29.54 -7.90 12.10
N GLU A 257 -30.52 -8.71 11.68
CA GLU A 257 -31.75 -8.19 11.12
C GLU A 257 -32.29 -7.09 12.05
N PRO A 258 -32.61 -5.90 11.54
CA PRO A 258 -33.33 -4.94 12.34
C PRO A 258 -34.67 -5.60 12.76
N SER A 259 -34.80 -5.90 14.04
CA SER A 259 -36.02 -6.41 14.66
C SER A 259 -37.17 -5.55 14.20
N ALA A 260 -37.99 -6.11 13.32
CA ALA A 260 -39.28 -5.55 12.93
C ALA A 260 -40.12 -5.43 14.20
N THR A 261 -40.22 -4.22 14.73
CA THR A 261 -41.16 -3.86 15.78
C THR A 261 -42.57 -4.18 15.27
N LYS A 262 -43.09 -5.32 15.68
CA LYS A 262 -44.52 -5.63 15.56
C LYS A 262 -45.28 -4.56 16.34
N GLY A 263 -45.89 -3.63 15.64
CA GLY A 263 -46.94 -2.77 16.16
C GLY A 263 -48.12 -3.70 16.52
N SER A 264 -48.47 -3.74 17.79
CA SER A 264 -49.75 -4.25 18.26
C SER A 264 -50.71 -3.10 18.37
N ALA A 265 -51.82 -3.29 17.68
CA ALA A 265 -53.18 -2.78 17.89
C ALA A 265 -53.41 -1.60 18.85
#